data_a2fc2b96bb093e4455ac5675c35b19b6
#
_entry.id   a2fc2b96bb093e4455ac5675c35b19b6
#
_cell.length_a   1.000
_cell.length_b   1.000
_cell.length_c   1.000
_cell.angle_alpha   90.00
_cell.angle_beta   90.00
_cell.angle_gamma   90.00
#
_symmetry.space_group_name_H-M   'P 1'
#
loop_
_entity.id
_entity.type
_entity.pdbx_description
1 polymer ?
#
loop_
_entity_poly.entity_id
_entity_poly.type
_entity_poly.pdbx_seq_one_letter_code
_entity_poly.pdbx_strand_id
1 'polypeptide(L)'
;FCLSRGLGDVYKRQITGTPERASLTAIQTPQVFQADLIKAALTNAMRKHLAITDDCSAVEQLRVKPVVTQGSDENLKITTPIDIELAESILRRRGGA
;
A
#
# COMPACT_ATOMS: atom_id res chain seq x y z
N PHE A 1 -11.68 7.84 5.15
CA PHE A 1 -10.35 7.72 4.55
C PHE A 1 -10.21 8.71 3.39
N CYS A 2 -9.29 9.62 3.53
CA CYS A 2 -9.03 10.62 2.49
C CYS A 2 -8.03 10.08 1.48
N LEU A 3 -8.45 9.96 0.22
CA LEU A 3 -7.64 9.43 -0.86
C LEU A 3 -6.93 10.52 -1.66
N SER A 4 -6.90 11.73 -1.14
CA SER A 4 -6.30 12.86 -1.83
C SER A 4 -4.81 12.69 -2.10
N ARG A 5 -4.12 11.83 -1.33
CA ARG A 5 -2.68 11.64 -1.45
C ARG A 5 -2.26 11.17 -2.85
N GLY A 6 -3.06 10.32 -3.49
CA GLY A 6 -2.80 9.86 -4.85
C GLY A 6 -3.57 10.60 -5.93
N LEU A 7 -4.51 11.46 -5.54
CA LEU A 7 -5.42 12.13 -6.45
C LEU A 7 -5.24 13.65 -6.47
N GLY A 8 -4.57 14.20 -5.47
CA GLY A 8 -4.36 15.62 -5.38
C GLY A 8 -3.00 16.02 -5.95
N ASP A 9 -2.88 17.27 -6.29
CA ASP A 9 -1.60 17.87 -6.62
C ASP A 9 -0.80 18.04 -5.33
N VAL A 10 0.36 17.39 -5.23
CA VAL A 10 1.20 17.45 -4.05
C VAL A 10 1.60 18.89 -3.72
N TYR A 11 1.87 19.69 -4.72
CA TYR A 11 2.26 21.09 -4.55
C TYR A 11 1.09 21.94 -4.05
N LYS A 12 -0.05 21.83 -4.70
CA LYS A 12 -1.25 22.62 -4.33
C LYS A 12 -2.10 21.94 -3.28
N ARG A 13 -1.93 20.64 -3.09
CA ARG A 13 -2.72 19.82 -2.16
C ARG A 13 -4.22 19.94 -2.40
N GLN A 14 -4.59 20.04 -3.65
CA GLN A 14 -5.99 20.13 -4.04
C GLN A 14 -6.53 18.76 -4.39
N ILE A 15 -7.78 18.52 -4.05
CA ILE A 15 -8.48 17.30 -4.45
C ILE A 15 -8.90 17.47 -5.90
N THR A 16 -8.43 16.58 -6.78
CA THR A 16 -8.71 16.66 -8.21
C THR A 16 -9.90 15.82 -8.63
N GLY A 17 -10.43 14.98 -7.75
CA GLY A 17 -11.58 14.16 -8.06
C GLY A 17 -11.99 13.26 -6.92
N THR A 18 -13.12 12.61 -7.08
CA THR A 18 -13.63 11.65 -6.11
C THR A 18 -13.88 10.34 -6.83
N PRO A 19 -12.97 9.35 -6.69
CA PRO A 19 -13.18 8.06 -7.32
C PRO A 19 -14.36 7.32 -6.70
N GLU A 20 -14.92 6.39 -7.46
CA GLU A 20 -16.00 5.54 -6.97
C GLU A 20 -15.49 4.64 -5.85
N ARG A 21 -16.14 4.70 -4.69
CA ARG A 21 -15.71 3.98 -3.50
C ARG A 21 -15.65 2.48 -3.72
N ALA A 22 -16.62 1.93 -4.45
CA ALA A 22 -16.69 0.50 -4.70
C ALA A 22 -15.51 -0.04 -5.52
N SER A 23 -14.81 0.82 -6.26
CA SER A 23 -13.66 0.44 -7.07
C SER A 23 -12.33 0.55 -6.31
N LEU A 24 -12.36 0.99 -5.05
CA LEU A 24 -11.16 1.22 -4.27
C LEU A 24 -10.97 0.18 -3.18
N THR A 25 -9.72 -0.20 -2.96
CA THR A 25 -9.34 -1.13 -1.89
C THR A 25 -8.10 -0.59 -1.21
N ALA A 26 -8.13 -0.53 0.11
CA ALA A 26 -6.94 -0.19 0.90
C ALA A 26 -6.03 -1.41 0.94
N ILE A 27 -4.80 -1.24 0.51
CA ILE A 27 -3.83 -2.33 0.41
C ILE A 27 -2.95 -2.35 1.66
N GLN A 28 -2.81 -3.53 2.24
CA GLN A 28 -1.95 -3.76 3.39
C GLN A 28 -0.62 -4.39 2.97
N THR A 29 0.32 -4.44 3.90
CA THR A 29 1.55 -5.21 3.77
C THR A 29 1.43 -6.46 4.63
N PRO A 30 2.17 -7.54 4.34
CA PRO A 30 3.16 -7.66 3.26
C PRO A 30 2.52 -7.77 1.87
N GLN A 31 3.28 -7.39 0.88
CA GLN A 31 2.96 -7.63 -0.52
C GLN A 31 3.89 -8.74 -1.00
N VAL A 32 3.33 -9.83 -1.49
CA VAL A 32 4.08 -11.06 -1.77
C VAL A 32 4.14 -11.31 -3.26
N PHE A 33 5.32 -11.63 -3.76
CA PHE A 33 5.58 -11.86 -5.17
C PHE A 33 6.49 -13.05 -5.39
N GLN A 34 6.39 -13.65 -6.56
CA GLN A 34 7.42 -14.56 -7.03
C GLN A 34 8.74 -13.79 -7.15
N ALA A 35 9.83 -14.37 -6.67
CA ALA A 35 11.10 -13.65 -6.56
C ALA A 35 11.61 -13.11 -7.89
N ASP A 36 11.55 -13.91 -8.94
CA ASP A 36 12.00 -13.47 -10.27
C ASP A 36 11.15 -12.33 -10.82
N LEU A 37 9.85 -12.36 -10.55
CA LEU A 37 8.93 -11.32 -10.99
C LEU A 37 9.26 -9.97 -10.33
N ILE A 38 9.41 -9.95 -9.03
CA ILE A 38 9.67 -8.68 -8.33
C ILE A 38 11.05 -8.13 -8.66
N LYS A 39 12.05 -8.99 -8.83
CA LYS A 39 13.38 -8.56 -9.26
C LYS A 39 13.34 -7.91 -10.64
N ALA A 40 12.63 -8.53 -11.58
CA ALA A 40 12.45 -7.99 -12.92
C ALA A 40 11.72 -6.66 -12.89
N ALA A 41 10.66 -6.56 -12.06
CA ALA A 41 9.86 -5.35 -11.94
C ALA A 41 10.68 -4.18 -11.41
N LEU A 42 11.45 -4.40 -10.35
CA LEU A 42 12.29 -3.36 -9.77
C LEU A 42 13.43 -2.94 -10.71
N THR A 43 14.04 -3.90 -11.40
CA THR A 43 15.06 -3.61 -12.41
C THR A 43 14.50 -2.75 -13.54
N ASN A 44 13.31 -3.11 -14.02
CA ASN A 44 12.62 -2.34 -15.06
C ASN A 44 12.33 -0.91 -14.62
N ALA A 45 11.83 -0.76 -13.38
CA ALA A 45 11.55 0.56 -12.82
C ALA A 45 12.80 1.42 -12.72
N MET A 46 13.92 0.84 -12.30
CA MET A 46 15.21 1.54 -12.22
C MET A 46 15.72 1.97 -13.60
N ARG A 47 15.65 1.06 -14.58
CA ARG A 47 16.12 1.37 -15.94
C ARG A 47 15.33 2.48 -16.59
N LYS A 48 14.03 2.51 -16.37
CA LYS A 48 13.14 3.51 -16.98
C LYS A 48 12.94 4.74 -16.13
N HIS A 49 13.59 4.81 -14.98
CA HIS A 49 13.44 5.91 -14.02
C HIS A 49 11.97 6.16 -13.66
N LEU A 50 11.21 5.09 -13.46
CA LEU A 50 9.80 5.18 -13.13
C LEU A 50 9.61 5.61 -11.68
N ALA A 51 8.65 6.49 -11.44
CA ALA A 51 8.24 6.84 -10.09
C ALA A 51 7.26 5.75 -9.62
N ILE A 52 7.72 4.90 -8.71
CA ILE A 52 6.89 3.87 -8.12
C ILE A 52 6.63 4.18 -6.65
N THR A 53 5.45 3.87 -6.17
CA THR A 53 5.05 4.14 -4.78
C THR A 53 5.20 2.91 -3.89
N ASP A 54 5.10 1.72 -4.45
CA ASP A 54 5.26 0.45 -3.75
C ASP A 54 5.63 -0.67 -4.72
N ASP A 55 5.83 -1.86 -4.20
CA ASP A 55 6.23 -3.01 -5.03
C ASP A 55 5.15 -3.40 -6.02
N CYS A 56 3.89 -3.31 -5.63
CA CYS A 56 2.78 -3.60 -6.54
C CYS A 56 2.78 -2.67 -7.75
N SER A 57 3.07 -1.39 -7.57
CA SER A 57 3.12 -0.46 -8.69
C SER A 57 4.25 -0.79 -9.65
N ALA A 58 5.38 -1.30 -9.15
CA ALA A 58 6.47 -1.76 -10.01
C ALA A 58 6.04 -2.95 -10.85
N VAL A 59 5.34 -3.91 -10.25
CA VAL A 59 4.85 -5.11 -10.94
C VAL A 59 3.80 -4.74 -11.99
N GLU A 60 2.94 -3.77 -11.71
CA GLU A 60 1.93 -3.30 -12.66
C GLU A 60 2.56 -2.76 -13.94
N GLN A 61 3.75 -2.17 -13.86
CA GLN A 61 4.46 -1.69 -15.04
C GLN A 61 4.84 -2.82 -16.01
N LEU A 62 4.92 -4.05 -15.55
CA LEU A 62 5.12 -5.23 -16.36
C LEU A 62 3.82 -5.84 -16.88
N ARG A 63 2.69 -5.13 -16.71
CA ARG A 63 1.36 -5.58 -17.12
C ARG A 63 0.89 -6.84 -16.39
N VAL A 64 1.45 -7.09 -15.22
CA VAL A 64 0.98 -8.15 -14.31
C VAL A 64 0.03 -7.51 -13.30
N LYS A 65 -1.15 -8.10 -13.14
CA LYS A 65 -2.16 -7.58 -12.22
C LYS A 65 -2.04 -8.29 -10.87
N PRO A 66 -1.68 -7.57 -9.81
CA PRO A 66 -1.69 -8.14 -8.47
C PRO A 66 -3.09 -8.61 -8.07
N VAL A 67 -3.15 -9.66 -7.28
CA VAL A 67 -4.41 -10.20 -6.75
C VAL A 67 -4.56 -9.77 -5.31
N VAL A 68 -5.76 -9.30 -4.96
CA VAL A 68 -6.08 -8.90 -3.59
C VAL A 68 -6.53 -10.11 -2.79
N THR A 69 -5.95 -10.32 -1.62
CA THR A 69 -6.35 -11.36 -0.69
C THR A 69 -6.97 -10.74 0.56
N GLN A 70 -7.69 -11.56 1.32
CA GLN A 70 -8.34 -11.10 2.53
C GLN A 70 -7.30 -10.68 3.57
N GLY A 71 -7.43 -9.46 4.08
CA GLY A 71 -6.60 -8.93 5.15
C GLY A 71 -7.32 -8.94 6.49
N SER A 72 -6.75 -8.23 7.45
CA SER A 72 -7.31 -8.06 8.78
C SER A 72 -7.14 -6.62 9.24
N ASP A 73 -8.13 -6.10 9.95
CA ASP A 73 -8.05 -4.77 10.56
C ASP A 73 -6.97 -4.69 11.63
N GLU A 74 -6.57 -5.83 12.19
CA GLU A 74 -5.50 -5.90 13.17
C GLU A 74 -4.11 -5.86 12.56
N ASN A 75 -4.01 -5.99 11.25
CA ASN A 75 -2.74 -5.92 10.53
C ASN A 75 -2.35 -4.45 10.33
N LEU A 76 -1.99 -3.81 11.42
CA LEU A 76 -1.67 -2.39 11.48
C LEU A 76 -0.22 -2.14 11.09
N LYS A 77 0.00 -1.19 10.19
CA LYS A 77 1.35 -0.69 9.91
C LYS A 77 1.68 0.41 10.91
N ILE A 78 2.71 0.21 11.70
CA ILE A 78 3.13 1.18 12.71
C ILE A 78 3.95 2.27 12.03
N THR A 79 3.38 3.46 11.91
CA THR A 79 4.02 4.60 11.25
C THR A 79 4.04 5.87 12.10
N THR A 80 3.18 5.95 13.10
CA THR A 80 3.06 7.11 13.99
C THR A 80 3.11 6.67 15.45
N PRO A 81 3.40 7.58 16.42
CA PRO A 81 3.42 7.20 17.82
C PRO A 81 2.11 6.60 18.33
N ILE A 82 0.97 7.08 17.87
CA ILE A 82 -0.32 6.52 18.30
C ILE A 82 -0.51 5.08 17.81
N ASP A 83 0.13 4.70 16.70
CA ASP A 83 0.03 3.33 16.19
C ASP A 83 0.66 2.33 17.15
N ILE A 84 1.64 2.74 17.94
CA ILE A 84 2.26 1.90 18.97
C ILE A 84 1.22 1.55 20.04
N GLU A 85 0.44 2.53 20.49
CA GLU A 85 -0.62 2.31 21.48
C GLU A 85 -1.70 1.39 20.93
N LEU A 86 -2.07 1.58 19.65
CA LEU A 86 -3.04 0.71 19.00
C LEU A 86 -2.52 -0.73 18.88
N ALA A 87 -1.26 -0.89 18.50
CA ALA A 87 -0.64 -2.22 18.41
C ALA A 87 -0.61 -2.92 19.78
N GLU A 88 -0.26 -2.20 20.84
CA GLU A 88 -0.28 -2.74 22.18
C GLU A 88 -1.69 -3.16 22.60
N SER A 89 -2.69 -2.37 22.25
CA SER A 89 -4.09 -2.71 22.53
C SER A 89 -4.51 -3.99 21.81
N ILE A 90 -4.11 -4.15 20.56
CA ILE A 90 -4.39 -5.36 19.79
C ILE A 90 -3.74 -6.58 20.44
N LEU A 91 -2.50 -6.45 20.85
CA LEU A 91 -1.77 -7.55 21.51
C LEU A 91 -2.42 -7.95 22.84
N ARG A 92 -2.88 -6.98 23.63
CA ARG A 92 -3.60 -7.28 24.87
C ARG A 92 -4.89 -8.05 24.61
N ARG A 93 -5.64 -7.67 23.57
CA ARG A 93 -6.87 -8.37 23.20
C ARG A 93 -6.63 -9.84 22.81
N ARG A 94 -5.45 -10.10 22.22
CA ARG A 94 -5.06 -11.46 21.84
C ARG A 94 -4.54 -12.29 23.02
N GLY A 95 -4.45 -11.69 24.20
CA GLY A 95 -3.84 -12.33 25.35
C GLY A 95 -2.33 -12.38 25.31
N GLY A 96 -1.71 -11.67 24.39
CA GLY A 96 -0.26 -11.50 24.34
C GLY A 96 0.21 -10.39 25.29
N ALA A 97 1.33 -10.56 25.90
CA ALA A 97 1.89 -9.56 26.80
C ALA A 97 2.63 -8.48 26.02
#